data_697d4a490542415a94b4a737fd212d56
#
_entry.id   697d4a490542415a94b4a737fd212d56
#
_cell.length_a   1.000
_cell.length_b   1.000
_cell.length_c   1.000
_cell.angle_alpha   90.00
_cell.angle_beta   90.00
_cell.angle_gamma   90.00
#
_symmetry.space_group_name_H-M   'P 1'
#
loop_
_entity.id
_entity.type
_entity.pdbx_description
1 polymer ?
#
loop_
_entity_poly.entity_id
_entity_poly.type
_entity_poly.pdbx_seq_one_letter_code
_entity_poly.pdbx_strand_id
1 'polypeptide(L)'
;MNHVWTKQVMLSFRAIGTFGGSMRRTLAVLYTFLLCALLNTVALAQSAADPGAAEKQFARQMAREHGLDAAAVLEILHRATYRQSVIDTMQRPAEAKPWKDYRPIFVTQRRIDDGAAFLEDNRALLERVGGQYGVPPELIAAIIGVESNYGHTPMRYRVLDALVTLAFYYPPRATYFRSELAQLLLLHSAAFPYAPEELTGSYAGAMGWPQFMPSSVAKYAREGDADGKIDLWNSLPDICASVGNYFEAFGWQTGAPVALRAQVAANARTLEPKGLDPVYPLQQLAEWGYTADAKLDPATPATLLRLDGVDGPEFWITFRNFQVISRYNKSPLYSMAVYQLSEAIAAAARAP
;
A
#
# COMPACT_ATOMS: atom_id res chain seq x y z
N MET A 1 -11.33 7.77 30.13
CA MET A 1 -12.45 6.81 29.89
C MET A 1 -12.28 5.55 30.76
N ASN A 2 -12.08 5.69 32.07
CA ASN A 2 -11.75 4.56 32.97
C ASN A 2 -12.67 4.48 34.21
N HIS A 3 -13.93 4.93 34.13
CA HIS A 3 -14.83 4.93 35.28
C HIS A 3 -16.17 4.18 35.12
N VAL A 4 -16.42 3.54 33.97
CA VAL A 4 -17.72 2.85 33.71
C VAL A 4 -17.65 1.35 33.95
N TRP A 5 -16.48 0.72 33.87
CA TRP A 5 -16.35 -0.75 34.02
C TRP A 5 -16.33 -1.28 35.45
N THR A 6 -15.99 -0.42 36.42
CA THR A 6 -15.88 -0.85 37.82
C THR A 6 -17.23 -0.99 38.57
N LYS A 7 -18.29 -0.35 38.06
CA LYS A 7 -19.62 -0.44 38.71
C LYS A 7 -20.46 -1.66 38.30
N GLN A 8 -20.19 -2.23 37.12
CA GLN A 8 -20.99 -3.37 36.64
C GLN A 8 -20.53 -4.72 37.19
N VAL A 9 -19.29 -4.81 37.64
CA VAL A 9 -18.75 -6.02 38.28
C VAL A 9 -19.20 -6.16 39.74
N MET A 10 -19.49 -5.05 40.44
CA MET A 10 -19.96 -5.11 41.85
C MET A 10 -21.44 -5.44 42.05
N LEU A 11 -22.26 -5.27 41.03
CA LEU A 11 -23.71 -5.59 41.13
C LEU A 11 -24.04 -7.07 40.94
N SER A 12 -23.11 -7.88 40.39
CA SER A 12 -23.28 -9.31 40.19
C SER A 12 -23.01 -10.17 41.46
N PHE A 13 -22.43 -9.58 42.50
CA PHE A 13 -22.04 -10.31 43.71
C PHE A 13 -23.14 -10.37 44.82
N ARG A 14 -24.31 -9.75 44.64
CA ARG A 14 -25.36 -9.71 45.65
C ARG A 14 -26.46 -10.79 45.51
N ALA A 15 -26.39 -11.67 44.49
CA ALA A 15 -27.44 -12.66 44.20
C ALA A 15 -27.04 -14.10 44.49
N ILE A 16 -25.91 -14.39 45.15
CA ILE A 16 -25.55 -15.76 45.55
C ILE A 16 -25.65 -15.90 47.05
N GLY A 17 -26.87 -15.97 47.51
CA GLY A 17 -27.18 -16.45 48.85
C GLY A 17 -27.23 -17.97 48.86
N THR A 18 -26.54 -18.59 49.85
CA THR A 18 -26.67 -19.95 50.34
C THR A 18 -26.31 -21.11 49.37
N PHE A 19 -25.01 -21.36 49.20
CA PHE A 19 -24.50 -22.70 48.87
C PHE A 19 -23.41 -23.12 49.88
N GLY A 20 -23.44 -24.43 50.26
CA GLY A 20 -22.63 -25.01 51.34
C GLY A 20 -21.12 -24.90 51.09
N GLY A 21 -20.34 -24.90 52.19
CA GLY A 21 -18.89 -24.55 52.23
C GLY A 21 -17.97 -25.40 51.33
N SER A 22 -18.36 -26.59 50.88
CA SER A 22 -17.55 -27.46 50.01
C SER A 22 -17.54 -26.96 48.55
N MET A 23 -18.70 -26.51 48.06
CA MET A 23 -18.84 -26.00 46.68
C MET A 23 -18.18 -24.64 46.47
N ARG A 24 -18.06 -23.81 47.53
CA ARG A 24 -17.31 -22.56 47.48
C ARG A 24 -15.80 -22.78 47.31
N ARG A 25 -15.25 -23.85 47.90
CA ARG A 25 -13.81 -24.18 47.73
C ARG A 25 -13.51 -24.70 46.33
N THR A 26 -14.40 -25.49 45.74
CA THR A 26 -14.24 -26.01 44.37
C THR A 26 -14.38 -24.93 43.32
N LEU A 27 -15.34 -24.00 43.46
CA LEU A 27 -15.49 -22.85 42.59
C LEU A 27 -14.31 -21.86 42.69
N ALA A 28 -13.78 -21.60 43.88
CA ALA A 28 -12.61 -20.74 44.07
C ALA A 28 -11.34 -21.34 43.43
N VAL A 29 -11.13 -22.65 43.53
CA VAL A 29 -10.02 -23.35 42.88
C VAL A 29 -10.15 -23.33 41.36
N LEU A 30 -11.35 -23.55 40.80
CA LEU A 30 -11.61 -23.47 39.37
C LEU A 30 -11.41 -22.05 38.84
N TYR A 31 -11.81 -21.01 39.59
CA TYR A 31 -11.61 -19.61 39.20
C TYR A 31 -10.11 -19.21 39.22
N THR A 32 -9.38 -19.74 40.19
CA THR A 32 -7.91 -19.50 40.29
C THR A 32 -7.16 -20.19 39.14
N PHE A 33 -7.57 -21.42 38.77
CA PHE A 33 -6.99 -22.11 37.60
C PHE A 33 -7.35 -21.43 36.27
N LEU A 34 -8.57 -20.92 36.13
CA LEU A 34 -9.02 -20.20 34.92
C LEU A 34 -8.29 -18.87 34.82
N LEU A 35 -8.08 -18.13 35.94
CA LEU A 35 -7.35 -16.88 35.97
C LEU A 35 -5.85 -17.08 35.70
N CYS A 36 -5.24 -18.15 36.24
CA CYS A 36 -3.86 -18.53 35.94
C CYS A 36 -3.69 -19.00 34.49
N ALA A 37 -4.66 -19.70 33.92
CA ALA A 37 -4.63 -20.08 32.51
C ALA A 37 -4.77 -18.87 31.58
N LEU A 38 -5.65 -17.90 31.90
CA LEU A 38 -5.79 -16.64 31.19
C LEU A 38 -4.56 -15.73 31.32
N LEU A 39 -3.93 -15.67 32.49
CA LEU A 39 -2.70 -14.92 32.71
C LEU A 39 -1.51 -15.56 31.97
N ASN A 40 -1.44 -16.87 31.86
CA ASN A 40 -0.42 -17.56 31.08
C ASN A 40 -0.62 -17.40 29.57
N THR A 41 -1.87 -17.32 29.06
CA THR A 41 -2.14 -17.06 27.64
C THR A 41 -1.84 -15.60 27.26
N VAL A 42 -2.06 -14.65 28.17
CA VAL A 42 -1.67 -13.23 27.96
C VAL A 42 -0.16 -13.05 28.08
N ALA A 43 0.52 -13.76 28.98
CA ALA A 43 1.99 -13.72 29.09
C ALA A 43 2.68 -14.38 27.89
N LEU A 44 2.10 -15.38 27.26
CA LEU A 44 2.60 -16.00 26.02
C LEU A 44 2.40 -15.12 24.79
N ALA A 45 1.45 -14.17 24.83
CA ALA A 45 1.21 -13.22 23.72
C ALA A 45 2.10 -11.96 23.77
N GLN A 46 2.83 -11.75 24.86
CA GLN A 46 3.64 -10.54 25.10
C GLN A 46 5.13 -10.80 25.34
N SER A 47 5.61 -12.02 25.15
CA SER A 47 7.01 -12.28 24.93
C SER A 47 7.36 -11.64 23.58
N ALA A 48 8.03 -10.49 23.58
CA ALA A 48 8.73 -9.98 22.40
C ALA A 48 9.59 -11.16 21.90
N ALA A 49 9.18 -11.74 20.76
CA ALA A 49 9.90 -12.90 20.24
C ALA A 49 11.35 -12.48 20.06
N ASP A 50 12.29 -13.26 20.64
CA ASP A 50 13.72 -13.05 20.44
C ASP A 50 13.98 -12.94 18.93
N PRO A 51 14.46 -11.82 18.42
CA PRO A 51 14.68 -11.63 16.99
C PRO A 51 15.55 -12.74 16.39
N GLY A 52 16.61 -13.16 17.09
CA GLY A 52 17.48 -14.23 16.64
C GLY A 52 16.79 -15.60 16.59
N ALA A 53 15.85 -15.90 17.48
CA ALA A 53 15.02 -17.11 17.39
C ALA A 53 14.05 -17.03 16.21
N ALA A 54 13.47 -15.84 15.94
CA ALA A 54 12.57 -15.59 14.83
C ALA A 54 13.31 -15.70 13.47
N GLU A 55 14.52 -15.18 13.35
CA GLU A 55 15.40 -15.31 12.19
C GLU A 55 15.72 -16.78 11.88
N LYS A 56 16.11 -17.56 12.89
CA LYS A 56 16.34 -19.02 12.76
C LYS A 56 15.08 -19.76 12.31
N GLN A 57 13.92 -19.37 12.84
CA GLN A 57 12.65 -19.95 12.43
C GLN A 57 12.34 -19.64 10.97
N PHE A 58 12.53 -18.37 10.56
CA PHE A 58 12.36 -17.92 9.19
C PHE A 58 13.28 -18.66 8.22
N ALA A 59 14.57 -18.78 8.54
CA ALA A 59 15.53 -19.51 7.70
C ALA A 59 15.12 -20.99 7.52
N ARG A 60 14.67 -21.66 8.59
CA ARG A 60 14.13 -23.02 8.50
C ARG A 60 12.86 -23.11 7.64
N GLN A 61 12.02 -22.05 7.69
CA GLN A 61 10.83 -21.97 6.83
C GLN A 61 11.23 -21.83 5.37
N MET A 62 12.17 -20.95 5.03
CA MET A 62 12.70 -20.80 3.66
C MET A 62 13.28 -22.11 3.11
N ALA A 63 13.96 -22.87 3.95
CA ALA A 63 14.47 -24.19 3.55
C ALA A 63 13.34 -25.19 3.24
N ARG A 64 12.31 -25.25 4.08
CA ARG A 64 11.20 -26.20 3.89
C ARG A 64 10.29 -25.84 2.72
N GLU A 65 9.99 -24.55 2.53
CA GLU A 65 9.00 -24.10 1.56
C GLU A 65 9.61 -23.81 0.18
N HIS A 66 10.88 -23.40 0.14
CA HIS A 66 11.53 -22.94 -1.08
C HIS A 66 12.84 -23.65 -1.40
N GLY A 67 13.27 -24.61 -0.58
CA GLY A 67 14.48 -25.40 -0.83
C GLY A 67 15.80 -24.63 -0.65
N LEU A 68 15.77 -23.43 -0.04
CA LEU A 68 16.97 -22.65 0.22
C LEU A 68 17.79 -23.29 1.36
N ASP A 69 19.12 -23.10 1.35
CA ASP A 69 19.94 -23.48 2.50
C ASP A 69 19.69 -22.54 3.67
N ALA A 70 19.22 -23.11 4.80
CA ALA A 70 18.92 -22.34 6.01
C ALA A 70 20.16 -21.62 6.56
N ALA A 71 21.37 -22.18 6.43
CA ALA A 71 22.59 -21.53 6.90
C ALA A 71 22.94 -20.32 6.01
N ALA A 72 22.81 -20.45 4.69
CA ALA A 72 23.02 -19.35 3.75
C ALA A 72 21.99 -18.24 3.95
N VAL A 73 20.71 -18.57 4.20
CA VAL A 73 19.67 -17.57 4.55
C VAL A 73 20.06 -16.80 5.80
N LEU A 74 20.46 -17.48 6.88
CA LEU A 74 20.91 -16.83 8.12
C LEU A 74 22.13 -15.93 7.88
N GLU A 75 23.06 -16.36 7.07
CA GLU A 75 24.24 -15.54 6.72
C GLU A 75 23.82 -14.24 6.02
N ILE A 76 22.87 -14.30 5.08
CA ILE A 76 22.33 -13.09 4.42
C ILE A 76 21.63 -12.19 5.43
N LEU A 77 20.79 -12.74 6.32
CA LEU A 77 20.10 -11.97 7.35
C LEU A 77 21.10 -11.27 8.28
N HIS A 78 22.18 -11.93 8.67
CA HIS A 78 23.22 -11.37 9.54
C HIS A 78 24.08 -10.27 8.88
N ARG A 79 24.04 -10.14 7.53
CA ARG A 79 24.65 -9.01 6.80
C ARG A 79 23.76 -7.76 6.85
N ALA A 80 22.52 -7.87 7.30
CA ALA A 80 21.65 -6.73 7.48
C ALA A 80 22.03 -5.93 8.74
N THR A 81 21.84 -4.63 8.66
CA THR A 81 22.02 -3.72 9.79
C THR A 81 20.65 -3.26 10.28
N TYR A 82 20.37 -3.47 11.58
CA TYR A 82 19.19 -2.89 12.21
C TYR A 82 19.17 -1.36 12.07
N ARG A 83 18.01 -0.80 11.72
CA ARG A 83 17.82 0.64 11.48
C ARG A 83 16.69 1.20 12.35
N GLN A 84 17.03 1.85 13.46
CA GLN A 84 16.02 2.51 14.32
C GLN A 84 15.22 3.55 13.52
N SER A 85 15.84 4.30 12.59
CA SER A 85 15.18 5.28 11.74
C SER A 85 14.04 4.69 10.87
N VAL A 86 14.13 3.41 10.53
CA VAL A 86 13.06 2.67 9.82
C VAL A 86 11.83 2.54 10.73
N ILE A 87 12.04 2.11 11.98
CA ILE A 87 10.95 1.98 12.98
C ILE A 87 10.30 3.34 13.24
N ASP A 88 11.11 4.38 13.47
CA ASP A 88 10.63 5.74 13.76
C ASP A 88 9.78 6.30 12.61
N THR A 89 10.18 6.03 11.37
CA THR A 89 9.43 6.47 10.19
C THR A 89 8.12 5.70 10.03
N MET A 90 8.12 4.39 10.27
CA MET A 90 6.90 3.55 10.22
C MET A 90 5.85 3.96 11.25
N GLN A 91 6.24 4.59 12.34
CA GLN A 91 5.34 5.06 13.40
C GLN A 91 4.69 6.44 13.09
N ARG A 92 5.08 7.10 11.98
CA ARG A 92 4.60 8.44 11.57
C ARG A 92 3.91 8.38 10.21
N PRO A 93 2.72 7.75 10.09
CA PRO A 93 2.03 7.65 8.80
C PRO A 93 1.60 9.03 8.28
N ALA A 94 1.95 9.34 7.03
CA ALA A 94 1.56 10.60 6.37
C ALA A 94 0.07 10.65 5.97
N GLU A 95 -0.61 9.52 5.96
CA GLU A 95 -1.95 9.31 5.38
C GLU A 95 -3.11 9.82 6.26
N ALA A 96 -2.82 10.35 7.46
CA ALA A 96 -3.83 10.94 8.35
C ALA A 96 -4.20 12.39 7.99
N LYS A 97 -3.66 12.95 6.89
CA LYS A 97 -3.91 14.33 6.47
C LYS A 97 -5.24 14.44 5.71
N PRO A 98 -6.01 15.55 5.86
CA PRO A 98 -7.12 15.83 4.95
C PRO A 98 -6.59 16.11 3.53
N TRP A 99 -7.45 15.97 2.52
CA TRP A 99 -7.07 16.12 1.11
C TRP A 99 -6.41 17.47 0.80
N LYS A 100 -6.93 18.56 1.35
CA LYS A 100 -6.37 19.90 1.17
C LYS A 100 -4.88 20.02 1.56
N ASP A 101 -4.43 19.21 2.54
CA ASP A 101 -3.05 19.21 3.02
C ASP A 101 -2.21 18.10 2.37
N TYR A 102 -2.87 17.05 1.85
CA TYR A 102 -2.21 15.93 1.17
C TYR A 102 -1.91 16.26 -0.29
N ARG A 103 -2.86 16.84 -1.02
CA ARG A 103 -2.73 17.18 -2.44
C ARG A 103 -1.47 17.99 -2.75
N PRO A 104 -1.14 19.09 -2.02
CA PRO A 104 0.03 19.92 -2.30
C PRO A 104 1.38 19.21 -2.11
N ILE A 105 1.42 18.02 -1.49
CA ILE A 105 2.66 17.23 -1.37
C ILE A 105 3.06 16.67 -2.74
N PHE A 106 2.09 16.31 -3.58
CA PHE A 106 2.31 15.61 -4.83
C PHE A 106 1.97 16.44 -6.07
N VAL A 107 0.90 17.23 -6.03
CA VAL A 107 0.44 18.03 -7.17
C VAL A 107 0.95 19.46 -7.00
N THR A 108 2.23 19.67 -7.30
CA THR A 108 2.91 20.97 -7.28
C THR A 108 3.23 21.40 -8.70
N GLN A 109 3.32 22.71 -8.96
CA GLN A 109 3.69 23.22 -10.28
C GLN A 109 5.01 22.61 -10.75
N ARG A 110 6.04 22.60 -9.90
CA ARG A 110 7.33 22.01 -10.23
C ARG A 110 7.20 20.55 -10.68
N ARG A 111 6.42 19.71 -9.95
CA ARG A 111 6.27 18.28 -10.33
C ARG A 111 5.47 18.13 -11.63
N ILE A 112 4.55 19.04 -11.91
CA ILE A 112 3.81 19.08 -13.19
C ILE A 112 4.77 19.42 -14.32
N ASP A 113 5.60 20.46 -14.16
CA ASP A 113 6.56 20.89 -15.16
C ASP A 113 7.63 19.81 -15.42
N ASP A 114 8.21 19.24 -14.36
CA ASP A 114 9.16 18.12 -14.43
C ASP A 114 8.49 16.90 -15.13
N GLY A 115 7.20 16.65 -14.88
CA GLY A 115 6.45 15.58 -15.51
C GLY A 115 6.12 15.80 -16.98
N ALA A 116 5.83 17.03 -17.37
CA ALA A 116 5.61 17.39 -18.77
C ALA A 116 6.92 17.26 -19.56
N ALA A 117 8.05 17.72 -19.00
CA ALA A 117 9.36 17.52 -19.59
C ALA A 117 9.72 16.03 -19.70
N PHE A 118 9.51 15.26 -18.63
CA PHE A 118 9.73 13.80 -18.63
C PHE A 118 8.91 13.09 -19.71
N LEU A 119 7.64 13.47 -19.88
CA LEU A 119 6.75 12.93 -20.91
C LEU A 119 7.26 13.28 -22.32
N GLU A 120 7.72 14.51 -22.53
CA GLU A 120 8.26 14.97 -23.82
C GLU A 120 9.57 14.28 -24.17
N ASP A 121 10.53 14.30 -23.24
CA ASP A 121 11.87 13.72 -23.43
C ASP A 121 11.82 12.20 -23.69
N ASN A 122 10.78 11.53 -23.20
CA ASN A 122 10.61 10.08 -23.31
C ASN A 122 9.37 9.67 -24.10
N ARG A 123 8.83 10.56 -24.95
CA ARG A 123 7.57 10.39 -25.67
C ARG A 123 7.46 9.05 -26.39
N ALA A 124 8.44 8.72 -27.23
CA ALA A 124 8.40 7.49 -28.02
C ALA A 124 8.38 6.21 -27.15
N LEU A 125 9.09 6.20 -26.03
CA LEU A 125 9.08 5.11 -25.07
C LEU A 125 7.72 5.00 -24.38
N LEU A 126 7.22 6.10 -23.85
CA LEU A 126 5.96 6.13 -23.09
C LEU A 126 4.75 5.82 -23.98
N GLU A 127 4.73 6.28 -25.24
CA GLU A 127 3.71 5.93 -26.22
C GLU A 127 3.76 4.43 -26.59
N ARG A 128 4.96 3.86 -26.77
CA ARG A 128 5.13 2.43 -27.04
C ARG A 128 4.62 1.59 -25.85
N VAL A 129 5.02 1.92 -24.63
CA VAL A 129 4.58 1.22 -23.41
C VAL A 129 3.08 1.43 -23.18
N GLY A 130 2.59 2.66 -23.34
CA GLY A 130 1.17 2.99 -23.25
C GLY A 130 0.33 2.20 -24.22
N GLY A 131 0.77 2.08 -25.48
CA GLY A 131 0.11 1.25 -26.50
C GLY A 131 0.14 -0.25 -26.18
N GLN A 132 1.24 -0.74 -25.61
CA GLN A 132 1.40 -2.16 -25.22
C GLN A 132 0.45 -2.57 -24.10
N TYR A 133 0.35 -1.75 -23.04
CA TYR A 133 -0.41 -2.08 -21.83
C TYR A 133 -1.77 -1.36 -21.73
N GLY A 134 -2.12 -0.54 -22.72
CA GLY A 134 -3.36 0.23 -22.74
C GLY A 134 -3.45 1.34 -21.69
N VAL A 135 -2.32 1.77 -21.12
CA VAL A 135 -2.22 2.76 -20.02
C VAL A 135 -1.77 4.11 -20.59
N PRO A 136 -2.43 5.24 -20.28
CA PRO A 136 -2.01 6.54 -20.77
C PRO A 136 -0.56 6.87 -20.37
N PRO A 137 0.27 7.39 -21.31
CA PRO A 137 1.66 7.80 -21.05
C PRO A 137 1.80 8.75 -19.86
N GLU A 138 0.90 9.72 -19.75
CA GLU A 138 0.86 10.68 -18.63
C GLU A 138 0.56 10.04 -17.28
N LEU A 139 -0.16 8.91 -17.24
CA LEU A 139 -0.42 8.18 -16.00
C LEU A 139 0.84 7.41 -15.56
N ILE A 140 1.57 6.82 -16.50
CA ILE A 140 2.87 6.18 -16.23
C ILE A 140 3.84 7.22 -15.67
N ALA A 141 3.94 8.38 -16.32
CA ALA A 141 4.76 9.50 -15.85
C ALA A 141 4.35 10.00 -14.46
N ALA A 142 3.03 10.09 -14.18
CA ALA A 142 2.52 10.51 -12.88
C ALA A 142 2.87 9.52 -11.75
N ILE A 143 2.80 8.22 -11.98
CA ILE A 143 3.27 7.21 -11.02
C ILE A 143 4.75 7.41 -10.72
N ILE A 144 5.59 7.49 -11.74
CA ILE A 144 7.04 7.69 -11.58
C ILE A 144 7.31 9.01 -10.84
N GLY A 145 6.54 10.06 -11.15
CA GLY A 145 6.62 11.36 -10.48
C GLY A 145 6.24 11.31 -9.00
N VAL A 146 5.20 10.56 -8.63
CA VAL A 146 4.75 10.41 -7.23
C VAL A 146 5.73 9.54 -6.44
N GLU A 147 6.19 8.42 -7.01
CA GLU A 147 7.00 7.42 -6.29
C GLU A 147 8.47 7.85 -6.13
N SER A 148 9.08 8.40 -7.18
CA SER A 148 10.51 8.69 -7.19
C SER A 148 10.87 10.12 -7.57
N ASN A 149 9.88 11.00 -7.80
CA ASN A 149 10.11 12.32 -8.36
C ASN A 149 10.97 12.25 -9.63
N TYR A 150 10.54 11.40 -10.57
CA TYR A 150 11.24 11.11 -11.85
C TYR A 150 12.69 10.64 -11.63
N GLY A 151 12.91 9.80 -10.61
CA GLY A 151 14.23 9.28 -10.23
C GLY A 151 15.08 10.20 -9.36
N HIS A 152 14.64 11.43 -9.07
CA HIS A 152 15.41 12.38 -8.26
C HIS A 152 15.35 12.12 -6.75
N THR A 153 14.43 11.26 -6.28
CA THR A 153 14.34 10.91 -4.85
C THR A 153 15.46 9.92 -4.48
N PRO A 154 16.35 10.26 -3.54
CA PRO A 154 17.43 9.35 -3.15
C PRO A 154 16.90 8.08 -2.48
N MET A 155 17.33 6.92 -2.93
CA MET A 155 17.06 5.62 -2.32
C MET A 155 18.10 5.35 -1.22
N ARG A 156 17.80 5.77 0.03
CA ARG A 156 18.77 5.87 1.12
C ARG A 156 18.95 4.60 1.94
N TYR A 157 18.06 3.62 1.80
CA TYR A 157 18.07 2.42 2.61
C TYR A 157 18.48 1.22 1.76
N ARG A 158 19.32 0.36 2.31
CA ARG A 158 19.43 -1.00 1.78
C ARG A 158 18.12 -1.71 2.04
N VAL A 159 17.56 -2.33 1.00
CA VAL A 159 16.27 -3.03 1.09
C VAL A 159 16.34 -4.15 2.12
N LEU A 160 17.45 -4.88 2.15
CA LEU A 160 17.69 -5.93 3.13
C LEU A 160 17.65 -5.39 4.58
N ASP A 161 18.34 -4.27 4.87
CA ASP A 161 18.33 -3.65 6.20
C ASP A 161 16.90 -3.26 6.63
N ALA A 162 16.15 -2.63 5.72
CA ALA A 162 14.78 -2.20 5.98
C ALA A 162 13.85 -3.38 6.27
N LEU A 163 13.88 -4.40 5.41
CA LEU A 163 13.00 -5.56 5.55
C LEU A 163 13.35 -6.43 6.75
N VAL A 164 14.63 -6.67 7.04
CA VAL A 164 15.05 -7.41 8.25
C VAL A 164 14.63 -6.65 9.51
N THR A 165 14.87 -5.33 9.56
CA THR A 165 14.40 -4.48 10.68
C THR A 165 12.89 -4.61 10.88
N LEU A 166 12.09 -4.50 9.83
CA LEU A 166 10.64 -4.54 9.93
C LEU A 166 10.09 -5.96 10.16
N ALA A 167 10.75 -6.98 9.64
CA ALA A 167 10.34 -8.38 9.77
C ALA A 167 10.53 -8.91 11.21
N PHE A 168 11.56 -8.45 11.91
CA PHE A 168 11.93 -9.03 13.21
C PHE A 168 11.84 -8.05 14.39
N TYR A 169 11.81 -6.74 14.13
CA TYR A 169 11.78 -5.72 15.19
C TYR A 169 10.56 -4.79 15.14
N TYR A 170 9.60 -5.05 14.20
CA TYR A 170 8.35 -4.28 14.10
C TYR A 170 7.10 -5.19 14.17
N PRO A 171 6.68 -5.62 15.37
CA PRO A 171 5.60 -6.58 15.57
C PRO A 171 4.28 -6.27 14.84
N PRO A 172 3.81 -4.99 14.74
CA PRO A 172 2.51 -4.70 14.14
C PRO A 172 2.35 -5.19 12.70
N ARG A 173 3.46 -5.30 11.92
CA ARG A 173 3.44 -5.75 10.53
C ARG A 173 4.51 -6.81 10.22
N ALA A 174 5.07 -7.47 11.24
CA ALA A 174 6.16 -8.44 11.08
C ALA A 174 5.82 -9.55 10.06
N THR A 175 4.61 -10.09 10.11
CA THR A 175 4.18 -11.14 9.16
C THR A 175 4.24 -10.68 7.71
N TYR A 176 3.75 -9.46 7.43
CA TYR A 176 3.82 -8.87 6.09
C TYR A 176 5.27 -8.69 5.64
N PHE A 177 6.12 -8.09 6.49
CA PHE A 177 7.51 -7.84 6.11
C PHE A 177 8.35 -9.12 6.01
N ARG A 178 8.03 -10.18 6.76
CA ARG A 178 8.62 -11.51 6.55
C ARG A 178 8.25 -12.09 5.19
N SER A 179 7.02 -11.91 4.72
CA SER A 179 6.64 -12.36 3.39
C SER A 179 7.36 -11.58 2.29
N GLU A 180 7.56 -10.27 2.46
CA GLU A 180 8.33 -9.46 1.51
C GLU A 180 9.83 -9.82 1.54
N LEU A 181 10.40 -10.08 2.72
CA LEU A 181 11.78 -10.56 2.87
C LEU A 181 11.98 -11.93 2.20
N ALA A 182 11.01 -12.84 2.32
CA ALA A 182 11.04 -14.12 1.62
C ALA A 182 11.07 -13.91 0.09
N GLN A 183 10.22 -13.02 -0.43
CA GLN A 183 10.24 -12.69 -1.85
C GLN A 183 11.57 -12.06 -2.27
N LEU A 184 12.17 -11.17 -1.48
CA LEU A 184 13.47 -10.57 -1.76
C LEU A 184 14.55 -11.66 -1.97
N LEU A 185 14.58 -12.66 -1.07
CA LEU A 185 15.56 -13.75 -1.16
C LEU A 185 15.35 -14.67 -2.37
N LEU A 186 14.14 -14.68 -2.95
CA LEU A 186 13.76 -15.49 -4.09
C LEU A 186 13.90 -14.76 -5.45
N LEU A 187 14.15 -13.45 -5.45
CA LEU A 187 14.21 -12.65 -6.69
C LEU A 187 15.40 -13.00 -7.58
N HIS A 188 16.52 -13.45 -7.00
CA HIS A 188 17.75 -13.69 -7.79
C HIS A 188 17.52 -14.68 -8.92
N SER A 189 17.76 -14.24 -10.14
CA SER A 189 17.60 -15.00 -11.38
C SER A 189 18.46 -14.42 -12.49
N ALA A 190 18.49 -15.08 -13.66
CA ALA A 190 19.18 -14.53 -14.82
C ALA A 190 18.62 -13.18 -15.26
N ALA A 191 17.28 -12.99 -15.15
CA ALA A 191 16.62 -11.74 -15.47
C ALA A 191 16.72 -10.69 -14.35
N PHE A 192 17.00 -11.09 -13.10
CA PHE A 192 17.19 -10.18 -11.96
C PHE A 192 18.44 -10.59 -11.19
N PRO A 193 19.63 -10.23 -11.70
CA PRO A 193 20.91 -10.78 -11.22
C PRO A 193 21.47 -10.12 -9.95
N TYR A 194 20.70 -9.24 -9.30
CA TYR A 194 21.17 -8.47 -8.16
C TYR A 194 21.17 -9.29 -6.87
N ALA A 195 22.22 -9.16 -6.06
CA ALA A 195 22.22 -9.70 -4.71
C ALA A 195 21.33 -8.87 -3.78
N PRO A 196 20.63 -9.50 -2.79
CA PRO A 196 19.77 -8.77 -1.86
C PRO A 196 20.45 -7.60 -1.12
N GLU A 197 21.76 -7.71 -0.91
CA GLU A 197 22.59 -6.72 -0.22
C GLU A 197 22.87 -5.46 -1.04
N GLU A 198 22.76 -5.55 -2.37
CA GLU A 198 23.07 -4.45 -3.30
C GLU A 198 21.87 -3.53 -3.52
N LEU A 199 20.66 -4.04 -3.24
CA LEU A 199 19.42 -3.34 -3.55
C LEU A 199 19.17 -2.16 -2.62
N THR A 200 18.85 -1.02 -3.21
CA THR A 200 18.50 0.22 -2.49
C THR A 200 17.05 0.60 -2.73
N GLY A 201 16.46 1.28 -1.74
CA GLY A 201 15.05 1.63 -1.83
C GLY A 201 14.58 2.54 -0.70
N SER A 202 13.29 2.41 -0.35
CA SER A 202 12.66 3.16 0.73
C SER A 202 12.91 2.52 2.10
N TYR A 203 12.55 3.24 3.17
CA TYR A 203 12.55 2.74 4.54
C TYR A 203 11.62 1.52 4.75
N ALA A 204 10.64 1.32 3.88
CA ALA A 204 9.73 0.18 3.92
C ALA A 204 10.17 -0.99 3.02
N GLY A 205 11.32 -0.89 2.34
CA GLY A 205 11.85 -1.92 1.45
C GLY A 205 11.26 -1.90 0.04
N ALA A 206 10.63 -0.81 -0.38
CA ALA A 206 10.20 -0.61 -1.75
C ALA A 206 11.39 -0.24 -2.64
N MET A 207 11.45 -0.79 -3.87
CA MET A 207 12.63 -0.85 -4.73
C MET A 207 12.47 -0.05 -6.02
N GLY A 208 13.56 0.57 -6.46
CA GLY A 208 13.67 1.24 -7.75
C GLY A 208 12.74 2.45 -7.90
N TRP A 209 12.69 3.04 -9.09
CA TRP A 209 11.82 4.20 -9.37
C TRP A 209 10.33 3.89 -9.20
N PRO A 210 9.82 2.67 -9.56
CA PRO A 210 8.41 2.34 -9.35
C PRO A 210 8.06 2.06 -7.89
N GLN A 211 9.01 2.05 -6.97
CA GLN A 211 8.81 1.73 -5.54
C GLN A 211 8.05 0.41 -5.32
N PHE A 212 8.43 -0.61 -6.08
CA PHE A 212 7.84 -1.94 -5.96
C PHE A 212 8.35 -2.66 -4.72
N MET A 213 7.43 -3.25 -3.95
CA MET A 213 7.80 -4.24 -2.94
C MET A 213 8.35 -5.49 -3.62
N PRO A 214 9.21 -6.31 -2.96
CA PRO A 214 9.75 -7.53 -3.56
C PRO A 214 8.72 -8.45 -4.21
N SER A 215 7.56 -8.62 -3.58
CA SER A 215 6.45 -9.40 -4.15
C SER A 215 5.88 -8.77 -5.43
N SER A 216 5.92 -7.46 -5.56
CA SER A 216 5.51 -6.74 -6.77
C SER A 216 6.56 -6.87 -7.87
N VAL A 217 7.85 -6.81 -7.54
CA VAL A 217 8.94 -7.08 -8.50
C VAL A 217 8.78 -8.48 -9.08
N ALA A 218 8.64 -9.51 -8.23
CA ALA A 218 8.48 -10.89 -8.68
C ALA A 218 7.31 -11.10 -9.67
N LYS A 219 6.22 -10.34 -9.50
CA LYS A 219 5.00 -10.53 -10.28
C LYS A 219 4.88 -9.60 -11.49
N TYR A 220 5.30 -8.35 -11.32
CA TYR A 220 4.93 -7.29 -12.25
C TYR A 220 6.11 -6.61 -12.92
N ALA A 221 7.34 -6.75 -12.41
CA ALA A 221 8.50 -6.20 -13.11
C ALA A 221 8.66 -6.85 -14.49
N ARG A 222 9.02 -6.04 -15.48
CA ARG A 222 9.20 -6.46 -16.87
C ARG A 222 10.47 -5.84 -17.44
N GLU A 223 11.12 -6.62 -18.24
CA GLU A 223 12.16 -6.17 -19.14
C GLU A 223 11.53 -5.37 -20.28
N GLY A 224 12.12 -4.26 -20.67
CA GLY A 224 11.55 -3.29 -21.62
C GLY A 224 12.47 -2.87 -22.77
N ASP A 225 13.75 -3.30 -22.80
CA ASP A 225 14.75 -2.89 -23.79
C ASP A 225 15.50 -4.05 -24.51
N ALA A 226 15.08 -5.29 -24.27
CA ALA A 226 15.60 -6.51 -24.89
C ALA A 226 17.05 -6.85 -24.51
N ASP A 227 17.55 -6.39 -23.34
CA ASP A 227 18.86 -6.77 -22.82
C ASP A 227 18.82 -8.06 -21.98
N GLY A 228 17.62 -8.59 -21.70
CA GLY A 228 17.37 -9.82 -20.96
C GLY A 228 17.46 -9.65 -19.43
N LYS A 229 17.53 -8.41 -18.93
CA LYS A 229 17.59 -8.10 -17.50
C LYS A 229 16.46 -7.16 -17.12
N ILE A 230 16.19 -7.03 -15.83
CA ILE A 230 15.24 -6.09 -15.26
C ILE A 230 16.00 -5.14 -14.32
N ASP A 231 16.14 -3.88 -14.70
CA ASP A 231 16.77 -2.85 -13.88
C ASP A 231 15.77 -1.72 -13.56
N LEU A 232 15.22 -1.75 -12.35
CA LEU A 232 14.25 -0.76 -11.88
C LEU A 232 14.90 0.55 -11.37
N TRP A 233 16.23 0.66 -11.43
CA TRP A 233 16.99 1.83 -10.97
C TRP A 233 17.56 2.65 -12.12
N ASN A 234 17.97 2.00 -13.22
CA ASN A 234 18.71 2.66 -14.30
C ASN A 234 18.13 2.45 -15.70
N SER A 235 17.32 1.37 -15.93
CA SER A 235 16.65 1.15 -17.22
C SER A 235 15.27 1.79 -17.22
N LEU A 236 15.12 2.94 -17.87
CA LEU A 236 13.83 3.60 -18.02
C LEU A 236 12.80 2.75 -18.80
N PRO A 237 13.18 1.98 -19.84
CA PRO A 237 12.27 1.03 -20.47
C PRO A 237 11.69 -0.01 -19.51
N ASP A 238 12.51 -0.59 -18.62
CA ASP A 238 12.04 -1.58 -17.64
C ASP A 238 11.13 -0.96 -16.60
N ILE A 239 11.48 0.23 -16.12
CA ILE A 239 10.68 1.02 -15.18
C ILE A 239 9.29 1.26 -15.77
N CYS A 240 9.22 1.81 -16.99
CA CYS A 240 7.95 2.12 -17.66
C CYS A 240 7.14 0.85 -17.97
N ALA A 241 7.79 -0.20 -18.50
CA ALA A 241 7.14 -1.48 -18.80
C ALA A 241 6.59 -2.14 -17.53
N SER A 242 7.32 -2.07 -16.42
CA SER A 242 6.88 -2.59 -15.13
C SER A 242 5.66 -1.87 -14.58
N VAL A 243 5.62 -0.54 -14.68
CA VAL A 243 4.45 0.27 -14.29
C VAL A 243 3.26 -0.05 -15.19
N GLY A 244 3.44 -0.11 -16.52
CA GLY A 244 2.39 -0.47 -17.47
C GLY A 244 1.79 -1.84 -17.19
N ASN A 245 2.66 -2.86 -17.06
CA ASN A 245 2.25 -4.22 -16.73
C ASN A 245 1.53 -4.33 -15.37
N TYR A 246 1.92 -3.52 -14.39
CA TYR A 246 1.22 -3.49 -13.10
C TYR A 246 -0.25 -3.09 -13.28
N PHE A 247 -0.52 -2.02 -14.01
CA PHE A 247 -1.89 -1.56 -14.27
C PHE A 247 -2.70 -2.57 -15.10
N GLU A 248 -2.12 -3.14 -16.15
CA GLU A 248 -2.75 -4.19 -16.95
C GLU A 248 -3.12 -5.40 -16.08
N ALA A 249 -2.19 -5.89 -15.25
CA ALA A 249 -2.40 -7.04 -14.37
C ALA A 249 -3.52 -6.84 -13.34
N PHE A 250 -3.79 -5.58 -12.94
CA PHE A 250 -4.90 -5.23 -12.07
C PHE A 250 -6.20 -4.88 -12.83
N GLY A 251 -6.21 -5.04 -14.14
CA GLY A 251 -7.40 -4.89 -14.99
C GLY A 251 -7.70 -3.43 -15.34
N TRP A 252 -6.67 -2.68 -15.72
CA TRP A 252 -6.84 -1.37 -16.35
C TRP A 252 -7.69 -1.50 -17.60
N GLN A 253 -8.63 -0.59 -17.78
CA GLN A 253 -9.53 -0.54 -18.93
C GLN A 253 -9.14 0.63 -19.84
N THR A 254 -8.56 0.33 -20.98
CA THR A 254 -8.10 1.33 -21.96
C THR A 254 -9.27 2.24 -22.39
N GLY A 255 -9.05 3.55 -22.32
CA GLY A 255 -10.05 4.56 -22.70
C GLY A 255 -11.23 4.72 -21.73
N ALA A 256 -11.34 3.89 -20.68
CA ALA A 256 -12.36 4.06 -19.67
C ALA A 256 -12.01 5.20 -18.68
N PRO A 257 -13.01 5.87 -18.11
CA PRO A 257 -12.77 6.98 -17.19
C PRO A 257 -12.12 6.51 -15.89
N VAL A 258 -11.35 7.42 -15.29
CA VAL A 258 -10.74 7.23 -13.95
C VAL A 258 -11.64 7.84 -12.88
N ALA A 259 -11.85 9.15 -12.92
CA ALA A 259 -12.71 9.89 -12.00
C ALA A 259 -13.28 11.14 -12.69
N LEU A 260 -14.45 11.57 -12.23
CA LEU A 260 -15.09 12.80 -12.68
C LEU A 260 -15.51 13.64 -11.46
N ARG A 261 -15.34 14.96 -11.54
CA ARG A 261 -15.85 15.86 -10.50
C ARG A 261 -17.38 15.77 -10.47
N ALA A 262 -17.93 15.45 -9.29
CA ALA A 262 -19.38 15.39 -9.15
C ALA A 262 -19.97 16.79 -8.92
N GLN A 263 -21.08 17.08 -9.60
CA GLN A 263 -22.03 18.13 -9.26
C GLN A 263 -23.00 17.54 -8.24
N VAL A 264 -23.26 18.28 -7.16
CA VAL A 264 -24.07 17.81 -6.04
C VAL A 264 -25.36 18.62 -5.96
N ALA A 265 -26.51 17.97 -6.11
CA ALA A 265 -27.82 18.61 -5.98
C ALA A 265 -28.07 19.03 -4.52
N ALA A 266 -28.84 20.10 -4.32
CA ALA A 266 -29.15 20.59 -2.99
C ALA A 266 -29.87 19.57 -2.08
N ASN A 267 -30.59 18.63 -2.68
CA ASN A 267 -31.31 17.55 -2.01
C ASN A 267 -30.58 16.20 -2.16
N ALA A 268 -29.28 16.20 -2.48
CA ALA A 268 -28.54 14.97 -2.67
C ALA A 268 -28.56 14.10 -1.42
N ARG A 269 -28.71 12.79 -1.63
CA ARG A 269 -28.68 11.80 -0.55
C ARG A 269 -27.27 11.74 0.04
N THR A 270 -27.15 11.83 1.36
CA THR A 270 -25.86 11.58 2.04
C THR A 270 -25.42 10.14 1.81
N LEU A 271 -24.26 9.97 1.20
CA LEU A 271 -23.63 8.67 0.96
C LEU A 271 -22.29 8.62 1.67
N GLU A 272 -22.05 7.51 2.36
CA GLU A 272 -20.73 7.15 2.89
C GLU A 272 -20.29 5.82 2.25
N PRO A 273 -19.69 5.86 1.06
CA PRO A 273 -19.24 4.66 0.36
C PRO A 273 -18.20 3.91 1.17
N LYS A 274 -18.34 2.59 1.23
CA LYS A 274 -17.38 1.71 1.88
C LYS A 274 -16.36 1.21 0.86
N GLY A 275 -15.23 1.91 0.73
CA GLY A 275 -14.15 1.53 -0.19
C GLY A 275 -14.29 2.17 -1.56
N LEU A 276 -13.48 1.67 -2.52
CA LEU A 276 -13.33 2.24 -3.86
C LEU A 276 -13.90 1.32 -4.96
N ASP A 277 -14.63 0.27 -4.59
CA ASP A 277 -15.23 -0.64 -5.56
C ASP A 277 -16.40 0.04 -6.28
N PRO A 278 -16.44 0.04 -7.62
CA PRO A 278 -17.49 0.66 -8.40
C PRO A 278 -18.75 -0.23 -8.38
N VAL A 279 -19.58 -0.08 -7.37
CA VAL A 279 -20.72 -0.96 -7.09
C VAL A 279 -22.08 -0.38 -7.47
N TYR A 280 -22.13 0.90 -7.85
CA TYR A 280 -23.38 1.57 -8.23
C TYR A 280 -23.39 1.87 -9.71
N PRO A 281 -24.51 1.64 -10.44
CA PRO A 281 -24.69 2.20 -11.77
C PRO A 281 -24.62 3.74 -11.71
N LEU A 282 -24.05 4.37 -12.73
CA LEU A 282 -23.93 5.84 -12.80
C LEU A 282 -25.29 6.54 -12.67
N GLN A 283 -26.34 5.98 -13.28
CA GLN A 283 -27.73 6.49 -13.15
C GLN A 283 -28.20 6.53 -11.69
N GLN A 284 -27.82 5.55 -10.87
CA GLN A 284 -28.23 5.52 -9.45
C GLN A 284 -27.54 6.63 -8.65
N LEU A 285 -26.29 6.96 -8.95
CA LEU A 285 -25.61 8.12 -8.36
C LEU A 285 -26.31 9.41 -8.79
N ALA A 286 -26.75 9.52 -10.05
CA ALA A 286 -27.50 10.66 -10.55
C ALA A 286 -28.87 10.80 -9.84
N GLU A 287 -29.60 9.70 -9.64
CA GLU A 287 -30.86 9.66 -8.87
C GLU A 287 -30.65 10.10 -7.41
N TRP A 288 -29.48 9.85 -6.85
CA TRP A 288 -29.09 10.28 -5.49
C TRP A 288 -28.57 11.73 -5.46
N GLY A 289 -28.55 12.41 -6.61
CA GLY A 289 -28.15 13.81 -6.72
C GLY A 289 -26.67 14.05 -6.98
N TYR A 290 -25.95 13.05 -7.47
CA TYR A 290 -24.52 13.16 -7.87
C TYR A 290 -24.39 12.94 -9.36
N THR A 291 -24.12 14.00 -10.13
CA THR A 291 -23.96 13.96 -11.59
C THR A 291 -22.57 14.41 -12.01
N ALA A 292 -22.15 14.06 -13.21
CA ALA A 292 -20.93 14.57 -13.83
C ALA A 292 -21.23 15.00 -15.28
N ASP A 293 -20.49 15.99 -15.75
CA ASP A 293 -20.58 16.45 -17.14
C ASP A 293 -19.76 15.51 -18.05
N ALA A 294 -20.35 14.35 -18.34
CA ALA A 294 -19.76 13.38 -19.26
C ALA A 294 -20.87 12.50 -19.88
N LYS A 295 -20.72 12.21 -21.15
CA LYS A 295 -21.62 11.27 -21.86
C LYS A 295 -21.12 9.84 -21.68
N LEU A 296 -21.55 9.20 -20.61
CA LEU A 296 -21.24 7.80 -20.28
C LEU A 296 -22.53 6.97 -20.28
N ASP A 297 -22.38 5.66 -20.48
CA ASP A 297 -23.52 4.75 -20.31
C ASP A 297 -24.07 4.85 -18.88
N PRO A 298 -25.36 5.10 -18.68
CA PRO A 298 -26.00 5.15 -17.37
C PRO A 298 -25.78 3.89 -16.51
N ALA A 299 -25.54 2.74 -17.14
CA ALA A 299 -25.24 1.49 -16.46
C ALA A 299 -23.78 1.35 -16.03
N THR A 300 -22.87 2.29 -16.41
CA THR A 300 -21.45 2.21 -16.06
C THR A 300 -21.27 2.09 -14.55
N PRO A 301 -20.54 1.06 -14.07
CA PRO A 301 -20.27 0.89 -12.65
C PRO A 301 -19.37 2.03 -12.12
N ALA A 302 -19.78 2.62 -11.02
CA ALA A 302 -19.09 3.74 -10.38
C ALA A 302 -19.24 3.67 -8.85
N THR A 303 -18.51 4.52 -8.13
CA THR A 303 -18.74 4.80 -6.73
C THR A 303 -18.49 6.28 -6.45
N LEU A 304 -18.88 6.74 -5.26
CA LEU A 304 -18.66 8.11 -4.84
C LEU A 304 -17.45 8.17 -3.91
N LEU A 305 -16.59 9.16 -4.12
CA LEU A 305 -15.49 9.51 -3.21
C LEU A 305 -15.73 10.93 -2.70
N ARG A 306 -15.67 11.10 -1.37
CA ARG A 306 -15.68 12.41 -0.70
C ARG A 306 -14.29 12.72 -0.19
N LEU A 307 -13.81 13.92 -0.49
CA LEU A 307 -12.51 14.43 -0.04
C LEU A 307 -12.71 15.75 0.70
N ASP A 308 -11.90 16.03 1.72
CA ASP A 308 -11.94 17.29 2.45
C ASP A 308 -11.04 18.32 1.74
N GLY A 309 -11.63 19.07 0.81
CA GLY A 309 -10.97 20.11 0.02
C GLY A 309 -10.77 21.43 0.78
N VAL A 310 -10.17 22.43 0.10
CA VAL A 310 -9.89 23.77 0.67
C VAL A 310 -11.17 24.53 0.95
N ASP A 311 -12.11 24.51 0.00
CA ASP A 311 -13.37 25.25 0.07
C ASP A 311 -14.54 24.41 0.62
N GLY A 312 -14.23 23.28 1.25
CA GLY A 312 -15.22 22.35 1.77
C GLY A 312 -15.16 20.97 1.10
N PRO A 313 -16.19 20.14 1.27
CA PRO A 313 -16.23 18.80 0.73
C PRO A 313 -16.17 18.79 -0.80
N GLU A 314 -15.31 17.95 -1.33
CA GLU A 314 -15.22 17.63 -2.75
C GLU A 314 -15.80 16.25 -3.00
N PHE A 315 -16.68 16.15 -3.99
CA PHE A 315 -17.26 14.86 -4.39
C PHE A 315 -16.76 14.46 -5.77
N TRP A 316 -16.39 13.18 -5.91
CA TRP A 316 -15.90 12.60 -7.14
C TRP A 316 -16.63 11.30 -7.44
N ILE A 317 -17.07 11.12 -8.66
CA ILE A 317 -17.55 9.85 -9.19
C ILE A 317 -16.32 9.12 -9.69
N THR A 318 -16.00 7.96 -9.09
CA THR A 318 -14.82 7.17 -9.44
C THR A 318 -15.22 5.85 -10.09
N PHE A 319 -14.37 5.38 -10.99
CA PHE A 319 -14.63 4.21 -11.85
C PHE A 319 -13.60 3.11 -11.61
N ARG A 320 -13.67 2.04 -12.40
CA ARG A 320 -12.76 0.89 -12.30
C ARG A 320 -11.29 1.31 -12.36
N ASN A 321 -10.91 2.22 -13.23
CA ASN A 321 -9.52 2.65 -13.36
C ASN A 321 -9.00 3.38 -12.13
N PHE A 322 -9.86 4.11 -11.41
CA PHE A 322 -9.48 4.69 -10.12
C PHE A 322 -9.18 3.61 -9.06
N GLN A 323 -10.00 2.55 -9.02
CA GLN A 323 -9.75 1.40 -8.17
C GLN A 323 -8.44 0.69 -8.55
N VAL A 324 -8.11 0.60 -9.84
CA VAL A 324 -6.83 0.03 -10.29
C VAL A 324 -5.64 0.85 -9.80
N ILE A 325 -5.70 2.19 -9.87
CA ILE A 325 -4.66 3.05 -9.28
C ILE A 325 -4.49 2.75 -7.78
N SER A 326 -5.58 2.53 -7.04
CA SER A 326 -5.53 2.22 -5.61
C SER A 326 -4.86 0.87 -5.27
N ARG A 327 -4.56 0.02 -6.26
CA ARG A 327 -3.77 -1.19 -6.04
C ARG A 327 -2.30 -0.90 -5.81
N TYR A 328 -1.81 0.21 -6.34
CA TYR A 328 -0.44 0.68 -6.12
C TYR A 328 -0.23 1.11 -4.65
N ASN A 329 -1.15 1.93 -4.16
CA ASN A 329 -1.24 2.30 -2.74
C ASN A 329 -2.73 2.39 -2.34
N LYS A 330 -3.13 1.68 -1.29
CA LYS A 330 -4.54 1.55 -0.84
C LYS A 330 -5.15 2.84 -0.27
N SER A 331 -4.56 3.99 -0.55
CA SER A 331 -5.06 5.31 -0.13
C SER A 331 -5.87 5.97 -1.24
N PRO A 332 -7.13 6.37 -1.01
CA PRO A 332 -7.90 7.15 -1.96
C PRO A 332 -7.26 8.52 -2.24
N LEU A 333 -6.55 9.09 -1.27
CA LEU A 333 -5.81 10.34 -1.43
C LEU A 333 -4.65 10.18 -2.42
N TYR A 334 -3.89 9.07 -2.31
CA TYR A 334 -2.84 8.72 -3.24
C TYR A 334 -3.41 8.58 -4.67
N SER A 335 -4.47 7.78 -4.82
CA SER A 335 -5.09 7.54 -6.13
C SER A 335 -5.54 8.84 -6.79
N MET A 336 -6.13 9.76 -6.02
CA MET A 336 -6.54 11.06 -6.52
C MET A 336 -5.34 11.96 -6.83
N ALA A 337 -4.26 11.92 -6.06
CA ALA A 337 -3.05 12.68 -6.33
C ALA A 337 -2.38 12.22 -7.64
N VAL A 338 -2.25 10.90 -7.86
CA VAL A 338 -1.75 10.34 -9.12
C VAL A 338 -2.63 10.74 -10.29
N TYR A 339 -3.94 10.60 -10.18
CA TYR A 339 -4.88 10.99 -11.23
C TYR A 339 -4.81 12.48 -11.57
N GLN A 340 -4.86 13.37 -10.55
CA GLN A 340 -4.78 14.81 -10.81
C GLN A 340 -3.41 15.25 -11.34
N LEU A 341 -2.34 14.58 -10.92
CA LEU A 341 -1.02 14.84 -11.48
C LEU A 341 -0.96 14.41 -12.96
N SER A 342 -1.51 13.26 -13.32
CA SER A 342 -1.54 12.81 -14.72
C SER A 342 -2.31 13.76 -15.63
N GLU A 343 -3.48 14.24 -15.19
CA GLU A 343 -4.26 15.23 -15.93
C GLU A 343 -3.51 16.56 -16.10
N ALA A 344 -2.83 17.00 -15.04
CA ALA A 344 -2.06 18.25 -15.08
C ALA A 344 -0.82 18.13 -16.00
N ILE A 345 -0.12 17.00 -15.98
CA ILE A 345 0.99 16.69 -16.91
C ILE A 345 0.48 16.71 -18.36
N ALA A 346 -0.63 16.01 -18.61
CA ALA A 346 -1.23 15.99 -19.96
C ALA A 346 -1.64 17.39 -20.44
N ALA A 347 -2.17 18.23 -19.57
CA ALA A 347 -2.53 19.61 -19.90
C ALA A 347 -1.30 20.46 -20.18
N ALA A 348 -0.25 20.35 -19.34
CA ALA A 348 1.00 21.10 -19.52
C ALA A 348 1.76 20.70 -20.81
N ALA A 349 1.80 19.41 -21.14
CA ALA A 349 2.44 18.90 -22.36
C ALA A 349 1.72 19.29 -23.66
N ARG A 350 0.43 19.68 -23.59
CA ARG A 350 -0.35 20.21 -24.73
C ARG A 350 -0.31 21.72 -24.84
N ALA A 351 0.17 22.41 -23.81
CA ALA A 351 0.28 23.87 -23.86
C ALA A 351 1.35 24.29 -24.90
N PRO A 352 1.09 25.35 -25.72
CA PRO A 352 1.98 25.76 -26.78
C PRO A 352 3.30 26.35 -26.26
#